data_bd5961108d43801aa3382eb6ec8a6e80
#
_entry.id   bd5961108d43801aa3382eb6ec8a6e80
#
_cell.length_a   1.000
_cell.length_b   1.000
_cell.length_c   1.000
_cell.angle_alpha   90.00
_cell.angle_beta   90.00
_cell.angle_gamma   90.00
#
_symmetry.space_group_name_H-M   'P 1'
#
loop_
_entity.id
_entity.type
_entity.pdbx_description
1 polymer ?
#
loop_
_entity_poly.entity_id
_entity_poly.type
_entity_poly.pdbx_seq_one_letter_code
_entity_poly.pdbx_strand_id
1 'polypeptide(L)'
;KVGRASQLLRNINALRFLSKLWMPLSKDIIIIGGDLVGLELAEFLVERGRKVKVLEPTVSLGPNLSIVRRSRVVHLLKEHGVDLLTNVEIKEIHGQEVFVHHEDTDKTFKMDQVIIALGANPNLSLSRMLSKVNIQHTTIGDCASIGYIHGAIGDARKAVINL
;
A
#
# COMPACT_ATOMS: atom_id res chain seq x y z
N LYS A 1 35.80 -6.02 -2.13
CA LYS A 1 35.56 -5.35 -0.83
C LYS A 1 34.13 -4.79 -0.85
N VAL A 2 33.16 -5.63 -0.51
CA VAL A 2 31.80 -5.18 -0.23
C VAL A 2 31.86 -4.52 1.14
N GLY A 3 31.85 -3.22 1.14
CA GLY A 3 32.32 -2.42 2.25
C GLY A 3 31.31 -2.33 3.41
N ARG A 4 31.76 -1.70 4.49
CA ARG A 4 31.00 -1.38 5.73
C ARG A 4 29.59 -0.84 5.49
N ALA A 5 29.32 -0.23 4.33
CA ALA A 5 27.97 0.22 3.91
C ALA A 5 26.95 -0.93 3.78
N SER A 6 27.37 -2.12 3.32
CA SER A 6 26.47 -3.27 3.21
C SER A 6 26.11 -3.88 4.57
N GLN A 7 26.99 -3.74 5.57
CA GLN A 7 26.67 -4.17 6.94
C GLN A 7 25.69 -3.22 7.63
N LEU A 8 25.78 -1.90 7.36
CA LEU A 8 24.81 -0.92 7.84
C LEU A 8 23.41 -1.17 7.26
N LEU A 9 23.31 -1.55 5.97
CA LEU A 9 22.06 -1.89 5.30
C LEU A 9 21.42 -3.19 5.83
N ARG A 10 22.16 -4.05 6.55
CA ARG A 10 21.63 -5.25 7.22
C ARG A 10 21.07 -4.98 8.61
N ASN A 11 21.36 -3.82 9.19
CA ASN A 11 20.89 -3.45 10.52
C ASN A 11 19.59 -2.63 10.42
N ILE A 12 18.45 -3.27 10.68
CA ILE A 12 17.12 -2.68 10.59
C ILE A 12 16.98 -1.43 11.47
N ASN A 13 17.57 -1.42 12.65
CA ASN A 13 17.52 -0.28 13.57
C ASN A 13 18.32 0.91 13.03
N ALA A 14 19.47 0.66 12.41
CA ALA A 14 20.25 1.70 11.75
C ALA A 14 19.49 2.29 10.55
N LEU A 15 18.83 1.44 9.74
CA LEU A 15 17.99 1.88 8.63
C LEU A 15 16.80 2.72 9.10
N ARG A 16 16.12 2.31 10.18
CA ARG A 16 15.02 3.09 10.78
C ARG A 16 15.48 4.45 11.25
N PHE A 17 16.63 4.54 11.90
CA PHE A 17 17.20 5.80 12.36
C PHE A 17 17.61 6.69 11.16
N LEU A 18 18.35 6.14 10.19
CA LEU A 18 18.77 6.85 8.99
C LEU A 18 17.60 7.36 8.18
N SER A 19 16.51 6.59 8.05
CA SER A 19 15.31 7.01 7.33
C SER A 19 14.55 8.17 8.00
N LYS A 20 14.77 8.40 9.29
CA LYS A 20 14.24 9.60 9.99
C LYS A 20 15.08 10.85 9.71
N LEU A 21 16.40 10.68 9.53
CA LEU A 21 17.32 11.78 9.24
C LEU A 21 17.33 12.15 7.76
N TRP A 22 17.28 11.17 6.89
CA TRP A 22 17.30 11.36 5.45
C TRP A 22 16.40 10.33 4.76
N MET A 23 15.50 10.83 3.93
CA MET A 23 14.61 10.02 3.11
C MET A 23 14.52 10.66 1.72
N PRO A 24 14.75 9.88 0.64
CA PRO A 24 14.71 10.39 -0.74
C PRO A 24 13.26 10.53 -1.25
N LEU A 25 12.35 10.98 -0.39
CA LEU A 25 10.97 11.29 -0.71
C LEU A 25 10.69 12.76 -0.37
N SER A 26 9.85 13.36 -1.17
CA SER A 26 9.41 14.75 -1.03
C SER A 26 8.67 15.00 0.29
N LYS A 27 8.38 16.27 0.58
CA LYS A 27 7.71 16.65 1.83
C LYS A 27 6.20 16.49 1.77
N ASP A 28 5.59 16.90 0.66
CA ASP A 28 4.15 16.90 0.47
C ASP A 28 3.77 15.70 -0.44
N ILE A 29 3.13 14.68 0.14
CA ILE A 29 2.85 13.40 -0.51
C ILE A 29 1.35 13.12 -0.52
N ILE A 30 0.83 12.78 -1.69
CA ILE A 30 -0.52 12.23 -1.83
C ILE A 30 -0.40 10.72 -2.04
N ILE A 31 -1.15 9.94 -1.23
CA ILE A 31 -1.33 8.50 -1.40
C ILE A 31 -2.73 8.27 -1.97
N ILE A 32 -2.80 7.62 -3.13
CA ILE A 32 -4.07 7.19 -3.74
C ILE A 32 -4.30 5.73 -3.36
N GLY A 33 -5.32 5.48 -2.55
CA GLY A 33 -5.67 4.20 -1.97
C GLY A 33 -5.47 4.18 -0.45
N GLY A 34 -6.55 3.99 0.27
CA GLY A 34 -6.63 4.03 1.75
C GLY A 34 -6.91 2.67 2.37
N ASP A 35 -6.49 1.56 1.75
CA ASP A 35 -6.53 0.23 2.37
C ASP A 35 -5.21 -0.06 3.11
N LEU A 36 -4.97 -1.32 3.47
CA LEU A 36 -3.84 -1.78 4.30
C LEU A 36 -2.52 -1.10 3.92
N VAL A 37 -2.12 -1.21 2.65
CA VAL A 37 -0.82 -0.70 2.17
C VAL A 37 -0.75 0.83 2.26
N GLY A 38 -1.80 1.53 1.82
CA GLY A 38 -1.82 2.99 1.83
C GLY A 38 -1.81 3.58 3.23
N LEU A 39 -2.59 3.00 4.16
CA LEU A 39 -2.63 3.47 5.55
C LEU A 39 -1.33 3.18 6.31
N GLU A 40 -0.71 2.00 6.13
CA GLU A 40 0.58 1.68 6.75
C GLU A 40 1.71 2.54 6.20
N LEU A 41 1.67 2.84 4.89
CA LEU A 41 2.62 3.76 4.28
C LEU A 41 2.43 5.19 4.79
N ALA A 42 1.18 5.65 4.96
CA ALA A 42 0.89 6.94 5.55
C ALA A 42 1.46 7.06 6.98
N GLU A 43 1.22 6.03 7.83
CA GLU A 43 1.79 5.94 9.19
C GLU A 43 3.33 6.04 9.14
N PHE A 44 3.97 5.28 8.26
CA PHE A 44 5.41 5.30 8.09
C PHE A 44 5.96 6.68 7.67
N LEU A 45 5.26 7.38 6.77
CA LEU A 45 5.68 8.67 6.24
C LEU A 45 5.50 9.82 7.24
N VAL A 46 4.38 9.86 7.98
CA VAL A 46 4.15 10.91 8.99
C VAL A 46 5.11 10.80 10.16
N GLU A 47 5.47 9.58 10.58
CA GLU A 47 6.52 9.37 11.59
C GLU A 47 7.89 9.93 11.18
N ARG A 48 8.07 10.21 9.88
CA ARG A 48 9.28 10.80 9.28
C ARG A 48 9.10 12.25 8.87
N GLY A 49 8.07 12.89 9.41
CA GLY A 49 7.81 14.31 9.20
C GLY A 49 7.35 14.68 7.81
N ARG A 50 6.76 13.73 7.06
CA ARG A 50 6.14 14.04 5.77
C ARG A 50 4.70 14.51 5.99
N LYS A 51 4.26 15.46 5.19
CA LYS A 51 2.85 15.84 5.09
C LYS A 51 2.17 14.87 4.14
N VAL A 52 1.16 14.19 4.63
CA VAL A 52 0.48 13.14 3.87
C VAL A 52 -1.00 13.45 3.74
N LYS A 53 -1.54 13.20 2.55
CA LYS A 53 -2.96 13.16 2.26
C LYS A 53 -3.28 11.81 1.66
N VAL A 54 -4.33 11.13 2.13
CA VAL A 54 -4.81 9.87 1.59
C VAL A 54 -6.12 10.10 0.87
N LEU A 55 -6.17 9.72 -0.40
CA LEU A 55 -7.36 9.78 -1.25
C LEU A 55 -7.84 8.35 -1.52
N GLU A 56 -9.00 7.98 -0.97
CA GLU A 56 -9.59 6.66 -1.11
C GLU A 56 -10.83 6.74 -2.02
N PRO A 57 -10.84 6.00 -3.14
CA PRO A 57 -12.00 6.00 -4.05
C PRO A 57 -13.27 5.41 -3.44
N THR A 58 -13.14 4.47 -2.51
CA THR A 58 -14.28 3.80 -1.88
C THR A 58 -14.81 4.56 -0.66
N VAL A 59 -15.94 4.09 -0.14
CA VAL A 59 -16.63 4.71 1.02
C VAL A 59 -15.88 4.54 2.34
N SER A 60 -14.90 3.62 2.42
CA SER A 60 -14.27 3.29 3.69
C SER A 60 -12.78 3.08 3.60
N LEU A 61 -12.07 3.58 4.60
CA LEU A 61 -10.65 3.32 4.78
C LEU A 61 -10.43 1.93 5.39
N GLY A 62 -9.42 1.21 4.91
CA GLY A 62 -8.95 -0.05 5.46
C GLY A 62 -10.01 -1.14 5.56
N PRO A 63 -10.81 -1.44 4.51
CA PRO A 63 -11.85 -2.45 4.58
C PRO A 63 -11.30 -3.85 4.89
N ASN A 64 -10.05 -4.12 4.53
CA ASN A 64 -9.38 -5.39 4.77
C ASN A 64 -8.60 -5.45 6.10
N LEU A 65 -8.63 -4.38 6.89
CA LEU A 65 -8.06 -4.34 8.23
C LEU A 65 -9.06 -4.87 9.28
N SER A 66 -8.56 -5.53 10.32
CA SER A 66 -9.38 -5.79 11.50
C SER A 66 -9.87 -4.48 12.11
N ILE A 67 -11.06 -4.49 12.72
CA ILE A 67 -11.70 -3.29 13.29
C ILE A 67 -10.74 -2.56 14.25
N VAL A 68 -10.05 -3.30 15.11
CA VAL A 68 -9.12 -2.74 16.09
C VAL A 68 -7.92 -2.06 15.42
N ARG A 69 -7.29 -2.73 14.43
CA ARG A 69 -6.13 -2.16 13.71
C ARG A 69 -6.55 -0.93 12.90
N ARG A 70 -7.68 -1.01 12.21
CA ARG A 70 -8.25 0.09 11.43
C ARG A 70 -8.52 1.31 12.30
N SER A 71 -9.23 1.15 13.41
CA SER A 71 -9.52 2.26 14.32
C SER A 71 -8.24 2.92 14.83
N ARG A 72 -7.25 2.11 15.23
CA ARG A 72 -5.98 2.61 15.73
C ARG A 72 -5.20 3.41 14.68
N VAL A 73 -5.04 2.87 13.46
CA VAL A 73 -4.25 3.56 12.42
C VAL A 73 -4.92 4.82 11.94
N VAL A 74 -6.26 4.80 11.74
CA VAL A 74 -7.01 6.00 11.34
C VAL A 74 -6.93 7.09 12.41
N HIS A 75 -7.04 6.71 13.68
CA HIS A 75 -6.90 7.67 14.80
C HIS A 75 -5.51 8.29 14.82
N LEU A 76 -4.47 7.48 14.78
CA LEU A 76 -3.07 7.94 14.74
C LEU A 76 -2.80 8.88 13.57
N LEU A 77 -3.28 8.55 12.37
CA LEU A 77 -3.10 9.39 11.20
C LEU A 77 -3.80 10.75 11.36
N LYS A 78 -5.00 10.77 11.93
CA LYS A 78 -5.71 12.02 12.24
C LYS A 78 -4.97 12.87 13.28
N GLU A 79 -4.42 12.26 14.32
CA GLU A 79 -3.60 12.97 15.32
C GLU A 79 -2.34 13.59 14.71
N HIS A 80 -1.77 12.97 13.66
CA HIS A 80 -0.65 13.52 12.90
C HIS A 80 -1.07 14.52 11.81
N GLY A 81 -2.35 14.89 11.74
CA GLY A 81 -2.85 15.87 10.77
C GLY A 81 -2.93 15.37 9.34
N VAL A 82 -3.05 14.05 9.14
CA VAL A 82 -3.25 13.48 7.81
C VAL A 82 -4.69 13.71 7.34
N ASP A 83 -4.85 14.29 6.18
CA ASP A 83 -6.14 14.40 5.49
C ASP A 83 -6.52 13.02 4.92
N LEU A 84 -7.57 12.42 5.45
CA LEU A 84 -8.11 11.13 5.03
C LEU A 84 -9.46 11.37 4.33
N LEU A 85 -9.46 11.30 2.99
CA LEU A 85 -10.64 11.55 2.18
C LEU A 85 -11.12 10.24 1.55
N THR A 86 -12.41 9.95 1.68
CA THR A 86 -13.09 8.79 1.06
C THR A 86 -14.06 9.27 -0.01
N ASN A 87 -14.56 8.36 -0.86
CA ASN A 87 -15.42 8.69 -2.01
C ASN A 87 -14.76 9.72 -2.96
N VAL A 88 -13.45 9.60 -3.17
CA VAL A 88 -12.70 10.51 -4.02
C VAL A 88 -12.55 9.90 -5.41
N GLU A 89 -13.14 10.51 -6.42
CA GLU A 89 -12.88 10.14 -7.80
C GLU A 89 -11.64 10.88 -8.32
N ILE A 90 -10.60 10.16 -8.67
CA ILE A 90 -9.40 10.75 -9.27
C ILE A 90 -9.67 11.01 -10.75
N LYS A 91 -9.63 12.26 -11.16
CA LYS A 91 -9.84 12.66 -12.55
C LYS A 91 -8.56 12.65 -13.36
N GLU A 92 -7.54 13.35 -12.84
CA GLU A 92 -6.27 13.53 -13.55
C GLU A 92 -5.14 13.81 -12.56
N ILE A 93 -3.93 13.43 -12.95
CA ILE A 93 -2.69 13.82 -12.29
C ILE A 93 -1.83 14.52 -13.31
N HIS A 94 -1.58 15.80 -13.11
CA HIS A 94 -0.79 16.61 -14.03
C HIS A 94 0.21 17.49 -13.28
N GLY A 95 1.50 17.40 -13.64
CA GLY A 95 2.56 18.13 -12.96
C GLY A 95 2.61 17.82 -11.46
N GLN A 96 2.43 18.83 -10.65
CA GLN A 96 2.39 18.73 -9.18
C GLN A 96 0.95 18.88 -8.63
N GLU A 97 -0.03 18.49 -9.39
CA GLU A 97 -1.45 18.63 -9.03
C GLU A 97 -2.23 17.35 -9.29
N VAL A 98 -3.13 17.03 -8.37
CA VAL A 98 -4.11 15.95 -8.49
C VAL A 98 -5.51 16.57 -8.54
N PHE A 99 -6.20 16.33 -9.64
CA PHE A 99 -7.57 16.79 -9.87
C PHE A 99 -8.52 15.68 -9.47
N VAL A 100 -9.48 16.01 -8.60
CA VAL A 100 -10.44 15.05 -8.06
C VAL A 100 -11.84 15.61 -8.04
N HIS A 101 -12.84 14.71 -8.07
CA HIS A 101 -14.21 15.02 -7.71
C HIS A 101 -14.51 14.43 -6.34
N HIS A 102 -14.98 15.26 -5.40
CA HIS A 102 -15.27 14.87 -4.04
C HIS A 102 -16.36 15.76 -3.44
N GLU A 103 -17.39 15.15 -2.84
CA GLU A 103 -18.54 15.86 -2.25
C GLU A 103 -19.21 16.82 -3.25
N ASP A 104 -19.53 16.30 -4.44
CA ASP A 104 -20.17 17.02 -5.55
C ASP A 104 -19.41 18.27 -6.04
N THR A 105 -18.13 18.36 -5.74
CA THR A 105 -17.26 19.46 -6.17
C THR A 105 -15.94 18.97 -6.73
N ASP A 106 -15.44 19.68 -7.73
CA ASP A 106 -14.09 19.47 -8.25
C ASP A 106 -13.08 20.19 -7.36
N LYS A 107 -12.06 19.46 -6.94
CA LYS A 107 -10.98 19.95 -6.06
C LYS A 107 -9.63 19.66 -6.70
N THR A 108 -8.68 20.52 -6.44
CA THR A 108 -7.28 20.33 -6.87
C THR A 108 -6.38 20.31 -5.65
N PHE A 109 -5.56 19.28 -5.52
CA PHE A 109 -4.57 19.15 -4.45
C PHE A 109 -3.16 19.28 -5.02
N LYS A 110 -2.38 20.18 -4.45
CA LYS A 110 -0.94 20.29 -4.75
C LYS A 110 -0.14 19.26 -3.97
N MET A 111 0.90 18.74 -4.58
CA MET A 111 1.80 17.76 -4.00
C MET A 111 3.16 17.79 -4.69
N ASP A 112 4.17 17.30 -4.01
CA ASP A 112 5.49 17.06 -4.61
C ASP A 112 5.56 15.66 -5.25
N GLN A 113 4.83 14.70 -4.69
CA GLN A 113 4.87 13.30 -5.09
C GLN A 113 3.54 12.58 -4.87
N VAL A 114 3.17 11.71 -5.82
CA VAL A 114 2.04 10.79 -5.70
C VAL A 114 2.54 9.37 -5.52
N ILE A 115 1.89 8.63 -4.64
CA ILE A 115 2.10 7.19 -4.46
C ILE A 115 0.77 6.48 -4.70
N ILE A 116 0.76 5.52 -5.61
CA ILE A 116 -0.44 4.74 -5.94
C ILE A 116 -0.42 3.45 -5.14
N ALA A 117 -1.45 3.24 -4.30
CA ALA A 117 -1.62 2.10 -3.41
C ALA A 117 -3.00 1.44 -3.58
N LEU A 118 -3.47 1.32 -4.82
CA LEU A 118 -4.81 0.84 -5.19
C LEU A 118 -4.95 -0.69 -5.19
N GLY A 119 -4.04 -1.40 -4.51
CA GLY A 119 -4.05 -2.85 -4.40
C GLY A 119 -3.10 -3.54 -5.38
N ALA A 120 -3.33 -4.85 -5.57
CA ALA A 120 -2.49 -5.72 -6.40
C ALA A 120 -3.37 -6.58 -7.30
N ASN A 121 -2.79 -7.05 -8.41
CA ASN A 121 -3.43 -8.00 -9.30
C ASN A 121 -2.75 -9.38 -9.23
N PRO A 122 -3.50 -10.48 -9.30
CA PRO A 122 -2.95 -11.82 -9.35
C PRO A 122 -2.01 -11.99 -10.56
N ASN A 123 -0.89 -12.69 -10.36
CA ASN A 123 0.05 -12.97 -11.44
C ASN A 123 0.07 -14.47 -11.76
N LEU A 124 -0.64 -14.86 -12.81
CA LEU A 124 -0.77 -16.23 -13.29
C LEU A 124 0.25 -16.60 -14.39
N SER A 125 1.29 -15.81 -14.64
CA SER A 125 2.24 -16.03 -15.74
C SER A 125 2.93 -17.40 -15.64
N LEU A 126 3.43 -17.78 -14.46
CA LEU A 126 4.06 -19.06 -14.21
C LEU A 126 3.05 -20.22 -14.37
N SER A 127 1.85 -20.10 -13.83
CA SER A 127 0.79 -21.09 -13.96
C SER A 127 0.49 -21.36 -15.44
N ARG A 128 0.33 -20.32 -16.26
CA ARG A 128 0.12 -20.46 -17.70
C ARG A 128 1.29 -21.13 -18.43
N MET A 129 2.53 -20.87 -17.99
CA MET A 129 3.72 -21.52 -18.55
C MET A 129 3.75 -23.02 -18.22
N LEU A 130 3.44 -23.40 -16.98
CA LEU A 130 3.38 -24.81 -16.55
C LEU A 130 2.28 -25.57 -17.29
N SER A 131 1.11 -24.95 -17.49
CA SER A 131 0.03 -25.53 -18.28
C SER A 131 0.44 -25.81 -19.73
N LYS A 132 1.21 -24.91 -20.35
CA LYS A 132 1.68 -25.08 -21.73
C LYS A 132 2.60 -26.29 -21.93
N VAL A 133 3.32 -26.69 -20.89
CA VAL A 133 4.21 -27.87 -20.91
C VAL A 133 3.59 -29.06 -20.19
N ASN A 134 2.28 -29.05 -19.96
CA ASN A 134 1.50 -30.13 -19.34
C ASN A 134 2.00 -30.54 -17.94
N ILE A 135 2.58 -29.60 -17.17
CA ILE A 135 2.92 -29.84 -15.76
C ILE A 135 1.68 -29.59 -14.91
N GLN A 136 1.24 -30.65 -14.22
CA GLN A 136 0.16 -30.53 -13.24
C GLN A 136 0.59 -29.65 -12.08
N HIS A 137 -0.21 -28.64 -11.74
CA HIS A 137 0.09 -27.68 -10.68
C HIS A 137 -1.19 -27.10 -10.09
N THR A 138 -1.09 -26.58 -8.87
CA THR A 138 -2.16 -25.86 -8.20
C THR A 138 -1.68 -24.45 -7.87
N THR A 139 -2.49 -23.45 -8.21
CA THR A 139 -2.19 -22.04 -7.92
C THR A 139 -2.86 -21.66 -6.61
N ILE A 140 -2.10 -21.12 -5.65
CA ILE A 140 -2.58 -20.75 -4.31
C ILE A 140 -2.08 -19.36 -3.90
N GLY A 141 -2.77 -18.72 -2.96
CA GLY A 141 -2.39 -17.42 -2.42
C GLY A 141 -2.55 -16.27 -3.41
N ASP A 142 -1.86 -15.17 -3.19
CA ASP A 142 -2.06 -13.91 -3.91
C ASP A 142 -1.74 -13.98 -5.43
N CYS A 143 -1.06 -15.01 -5.88
CA CYS A 143 -0.90 -15.24 -7.32
C CYS A 143 -2.18 -15.79 -7.98
N ALA A 144 -3.07 -16.41 -7.22
CA ALA A 144 -4.39 -16.90 -7.67
C ALA A 144 -5.49 -15.85 -7.45
N SER A 145 -5.59 -15.36 -6.23
CA SER A 145 -6.51 -14.30 -5.83
C SER A 145 -5.95 -13.56 -4.61
N ILE A 146 -6.06 -12.24 -4.61
CA ILE A 146 -5.54 -11.44 -3.49
C ILE A 146 -6.35 -11.75 -2.22
N GLY A 147 -5.68 -12.33 -1.23
CA GLY A 147 -6.28 -12.77 0.02
C GLY A 147 -5.34 -12.62 1.22
N TYR A 148 -4.18 -12.03 1.00
CA TYR A 148 -3.14 -11.84 2.00
C TYR A 148 -2.73 -13.16 2.69
N ILE A 149 -2.15 -13.07 3.88
CA ILE A 149 -1.70 -14.24 4.65
C ILE A 149 -2.86 -15.23 4.93
N HIS A 150 -4.03 -14.70 5.29
CA HIS A 150 -5.20 -15.53 5.61
C HIS A 150 -5.68 -16.32 4.38
N GLY A 151 -5.78 -15.66 3.23
CA GLY A 151 -6.14 -16.30 1.96
C GLY A 151 -5.14 -17.37 1.56
N ALA A 152 -3.85 -17.04 1.59
CA ALA A 152 -2.78 -17.98 1.22
C ALA A 152 -2.79 -19.26 2.09
N ILE A 153 -2.98 -19.13 3.40
CA ILE A 153 -3.09 -20.28 4.32
C ILE A 153 -4.34 -21.10 4.03
N GLY A 154 -5.47 -20.44 3.77
CA GLY A 154 -6.73 -21.09 3.42
C GLY A 154 -6.64 -21.89 2.13
N ASP A 155 -6.03 -21.32 1.09
CA ASP A 155 -5.84 -21.98 -0.20
C ASP A 155 -4.87 -23.17 -0.10
N ALA A 156 -3.76 -23.00 0.63
CA ALA A 156 -2.83 -24.09 0.89
C ALA A 156 -3.52 -25.28 1.58
N ARG A 157 -4.33 -25.00 2.60
CA ARG A 157 -5.12 -26.03 3.28
C ARG A 157 -6.06 -26.77 2.32
N LYS A 158 -6.81 -26.06 1.49
CA LYS A 158 -7.71 -26.65 0.50
C LYS A 158 -6.95 -27.50 -0.51
N ALA A 159 -5.81 -27.01 -0.99
CA ALA A 159 -4.99 -27.74 -1.97
C ALA A 159 -4.51 -29.09 -1.41
N VAL A 160 -4.07 -29.13 -0.14
CA VAL A 160 -3.60 -30.39 0.50
C VAL A 160 -4.72 -31.38 0.78
N ILE A 161 -5.94 -30.91 1.14
CA ILE A 161 -7.07 -31.78 1.41
C ILE A 161 -7.61 -32.43 0.13
N ASN A 162 -7.40 -31.79 -1.03
CA ASN A 162 -7.89 -32.25 -2.34
C ASN A 162 -6.83 -33.03 -3.14
N LEU A 163 -5.67 -33.34 -2.55
CA LEU A 163 -4.66 -34.26 -3.10
C LEU A 163 -4.98 -35.71 -2.73
#